data_62d945d602c4e0651a9a1413f5e45f63
#
_entry.id   62d945d602c4e0651a9a1413f5e45f63
#
_cell.length_a   1.000
_cell.length_b   1.000
_cell.length_c   1.000
_cell.angle_alpha   90.00
_cell.angle_beta   90.00
_cell.angle_gamma   90.00
#
_symmetry.space_group_name_H-M   'P 1'
#
loop_
_entity.id
_entity.type
_entity.pdbx_description
1 polymer ?
#
loop_
_entity_poly.entity_id
_entity_poly.type
_entity_poly.pdbx_seq_one_letter_code
_entity_poly.pdbx_strand_id
1 'polypeptide(L)'
;PTGLLVFAAVCAPWYVYMYLAHGADFVNTFLGIHNVLRATVSEHAQWNVWYFYLGIYFFGMFPWSFALPLAFFRAWRVRPVLDAGTQFLLVWAIVVPLFFQLMATKYPTYSFPAFLPTAILTAHLLRKNMRALRIGAVVGGALYLVVVLAGVHYAPSDGHFSGKQAAMLLMETMQEEDLLVSCGDYTATVPYYTGHPMYALAAREEIAARAPKAMSWSSKNVMPFLPIDELPQDKTVYLVVERHAFAAFKESMQDGRWELLGTMPSEGREKLCVYRRMP
;
A
#
# COMPACT_ATOMS: atom_id res chain seq x y z
N PRO A 1 33.20 -2.23 10.27
CA PRO A 1 33.51 -1.22 9.24
C PRO A 1 33.26 -1.75 7.82
N THR A 2 33.77 -2.96 7.49
CA THR A 2 33.68 -3.55 6.14
C THR A 2 32.23 -3.72 5.66
N GLY A 3 31.32 -4.20 6.51
CA GLY A 3 29.90 -4.36 6.16
C GLY A 3 29.22 -3.03 5.80
N LEU A 4 29.55 -1.95 6.50
CA LEU A 4 29.02 -0.61 6.20
C LEU A 4 29.54 -0.09 4.87
N LEU A 5 30.82 -0.35 4.54
CA LEU A 5 31.39 0.02 3.24
C LEU A 5 30.72 -0.73 2.10
N VAL A 6 30.52 -2.04 2.26
CA VAL A 6 29.81 -2.87 1.26
C VAL A 6 28.37 -2.39 1.10
N PHE A 7 27.65 -2.13 2.21
CA PHE A 7 26.31 -1.57 2.16
C PHE A 7 26.27 -0.25 1.40
N ALA A 8 27.17 0.69 1.73
CA ALA A 8 27.25 1.98 1.04
C ALA A 8 27.57 1.82 -0.45
N ALA A 9 28.53 0.95 -0.79
CA ALA A 9 28.91 0.70 -2.20
C ALA A 9 27.77 0.11 -3.03
N VAL A 10 26.90 -0.71 -2.43
CA VAL A 10 25.76 -1.32 -3.13
C VAL A 10 24.58 -0.33 -3.23
N CYS A 11 24.30 0.43 -2.17
CA CYS A 11 23.13 1.31 -2.13
C CYS A 11 23.37 2.67 -2.80
N ALA A 12 24.56 3.28 -2.62
CA ALA A 12 24.83 4.64 -3.07
C ALA A 12 24.63 4.86 -4.59
N PRO A 13 25.00 3.92 -5.49
CA PRO A 13 24.81 4.14 -6.93
C PRO A 13 23.37 4.45 -7.31
N TRP A 14 22.39 3.74 -6.71
CA TRP A 14 20.98 3.98 -6.98
C TRP A 14 20.51 5.34 -6.45
N TYR A 15 20.88 5.70 -5.21
CA TYR A 15 20.51 7.01 -4.65
C TYR A 15 21.13 8.17 -5.41
N VAL A 16 22.40 8.02 -5.84
CA VAL A 16 23.08 9.04 -6.64
C VAL A 16 22.39 9.18 -7.99
N TYR A 17 22.10 8.07 -8.66
CA TYR A 17 21.38 8.10 -9.94
C TYR A 17 20.02 8.79 -9.83
N MET A 18 19.22 8.42 -8.84
CA MET A 18 17.90 9.02 -8.60
C MET A 18 17.99 10.52 -8.30
N TYR A 19 18.99 10.92 -7.53
CA TYR A 19 19.23 12.35 -7.27
C TYR A 19 19.65 13.12 -8.53
N LEU A 20 20.50 12.54 -9.34
CA LEU A 20 20.94 13.18 -10.60
C LEU A 20 19.78 13.25 -11.63
N ALA A 21 18.90 12.26 -11.66
CA ALA A 21 17.77 12.21 -12.59
C ALA A 21 16.58 13.10 -12.16
N HIS A 22 16.30 13.20 -10.87
CA HIS A 22 15.08 13.81 -10.34
C HIS A 22 15.34 14.96 -9.32
N GLY A 23 16.59 15.20 -8.97
CA GLY A 23 17.00 16.33 -8.13
C GLY A 23 16.30 16.40 -6.77
N ALA A 24 15.85 17.60 -6.43
CA ALA A 24 15.19 17.88 -5.15
C ALA A 24 13.84 17.14 -4.98
N ASP A 25 13.15 16.84 -6.06
CA ASP A 25 11.86 16.14 -5.99
C ASP A 25 12.02 14.71 -5.45
N PHE A 26 13.08 14.02 -5.83
CA PHE A 26 13.42 12.73 -5.25
C PHE A 26 13.71 12.85 -3.74
N VAL A 27 14.50 13.84 -3.33
CA VAL A 27 14.83 14.04 -1.92
C VAL A 27 13.58 14.37 -1.10
N ASN A 28 12.76 15.31 -1.58
CA ASN A 28 11.57 15.76 -0.88
C ASN A 28 10.51 14.64 -0.79
N THR A 29 10.30 13.90 -1.87
CA THR A 29 9.29 12.84 -1.90
C THR A 29 9.78 11.59 -1.19
N PHE A 30 10.93 11.05 -1.59
CA PHE A 30 11.38 9.77 -1.06
C PHE A 30 11.91 9.89 0.38
N LEU A 31 12.89 10.77 0.62
CA LEU A 31 13.46 10.95 1.96
C LEU A 31 12.53 11.79 2.84
N GLY A 32 11.97 12.88 2.33
CA GLY A 32 11.10 13.77 3.08
C GLY A 32 9.77 13.12 3.44
N ILE A 33 8.92 12.84 2.47
CA ILE A 33 7.54 12.38 2.73
C ILE A 33 7.53 10.90 3.16
N HIS A 34 8.16 10.02 2.39
CA HIS A 34 8.08 8.59 2.65
C HIS A 34 8.93 8.08 3.82
N ASN A 35 9.87 8.88 4.33
CA ASN A 35 10.66 8.51 5.50
C ASN A 35 10.45 9.49 6.66
N VAL A 36 10.86 10.76 6.54
CA VAL A 36 10.83 11.71 7.65
C VAL A 36 9.40 12.03 8.09
N LEU A 37 8.51 12.39 7.16
CA LEU A 37 7.13 12.72 7.48
C LEU A 37 6.40 11.51 8.08
N ARG A 38 6.60 10.31 7.53
CA ARG A 38 6.03 9.07 8.10
C ARG A 38 6.51 8.75 9.50
N ALA A 39 7.75 9.09 9.80
CA ALA A 39 8.31 8.89 11.13
C ALA A 39 7.73 9.86 12.16
N THR A 40 7.43 11.09 11.76
CA THR A 40 7.12 12.22 12.67
C THR A 40 5.65 12.61 12.70
N VAL A 41 4.90 12.42 11.62
CA VAL A 41 3.48 12.80 11.49
C VAL A 41 2.66 11.59 11.04
N SER A 42 1.63 11.26 11.79
CA SER A 42 0.79 10.09 11.48
C SER A 42 -0.05 10.31 10.22
N GLU A 43 0.06 9.39 9.26
CA GLU A 43 -0.84 9.30 8.10
C GLU A 43 -2.23 8.79 8.49
N HIS A 44 -2.29 7.92 9.52
CA HIS A 44 -3.51 7.32 10.05
C HIS A 44 -3.57 7.53 11.56
N ALA A 45 -4.07 8.69 12.00
CA ALA A 45 -4.08 9.09 13.40
C ALA A 45 -4.75 8.05 14.33
N GLN A 46 -5.81 7.39 13.85
CA GLN A 46 -6.52 6.34 14.58
C GLN A 46 -5.67 5.09 14.88
N TRP A 47 -4.60 4.85 14.13
CA TRP A 47 -3.69 3.72 14.33
C TRP A 47 -2.47 4.10 15.16
N ASN A 48 -2.25 5.38 15.44
CA ASN A 48 -1.11 5.84 16.21
C ASN A 48 -1.33 5.64 17.71
N VAL A 49 -1.51 4.37 18.13
CA VAL A 49 -1.68 3.97 19.51
C VAL A 49 -0.49 3.15 20.00
N TRP A 50 -0.22 3.22 21.32
CA TRP A 50 0.95 2.58 21.94
C TRP A 50 0.93 1.04 21.86
N TYR A 51 -0.25 0.43 21.73
CA TYR A 51 -0.44 -1.03 21.68
C TYR A 51 -0.62 -1.58 20.27
N PHE A 52 -0.46 -0.77 19.21
CA PHE A 52 -0.75 -1.19 17.83
C PHE A 52 -0.06 -2.50 17.46
N TYR A 53 1.27 -2.57 17.59
CA TYR A 53 2.00 -3.79 17.24
C TYR A 53 1.82 -4.92 18.22
N LEU A 54 1.42 -4.67 19.48
CA LEU A 54 1.02 -5.76 20.40
C LEU A 54 -0.20 -6.50 19.85
N GLY A 55 -1.20 -5.76 19.33
CA GLY A 55 -2.36 -6.36 18.68
C GLY A 55 -1.97 -7.14 17.42
N ILE A 56 -1.13 -6.55 16.55
CA ILE A 56 -0.65 -7.21 15.32
C ILE A 56 0.07 -8.53 15.66
N TYR A 57 0.93 -8.53 16.67
CA TYR A 57 1.61 -9.76 17.13
C TYR A 57 0.66 -10.77 17.70
N PHE A 58 -0.29 -10.34 18.53
CA PHE A 58 -1.27 -11.24 19.12
C PHE A 58 -2.06 -11.99 18.03
N PHE A 59 -2.61 -11.28 17.07
CA PHE A 59 -3.38 -11.90 15.98
C PHE A 59 -2.49 -12.64 14.97
N GLY A 60 -1.35 -12.07 14.58
CA GLY A 60 -0.46 -12.65 13.58
C GLY A 60 0.26 -13.91 14.04
N MET A 61 0.48 -14.07 15.35
CA MET A 61 1.11 -15.25 15.95
C MET A 61 0.11 -16.22 16.59
N PHE A 62 -1.19 -15.97 16.45
CA PHE A 62 -2.21 -16.88 16.98
C PHE A 62 -2.10 -18.30 16.38
N PRO A 63 -2.25 -19.37 17.17
CA PRO A 63 -2.54 -19.41 18.61
C PRO A 63 -1.28 -19.36 19.51
N TRP A 64 -0.08 -19.28 18.96
CA TRP A 64 1.16 -19.27 19.75
C TRP A 64 1.42 -17.94 20.46
N SER A 65 0.62 -16.91 20.15
CA SER A 65 0.67 -15.60 20.83
C SER A 65 0.57 -15.72 22.35
N PHE A 66 -0.18 -16.68 22.88
CA PHE A 66 -0.24 -16.97 24.32
C PHE A 66 1.10 -17.46 24.91
N ALA A 67 1.96 -18.07 24.09
CA ALA A 67 3.29 -18.52 24.52
C ALA A 67 4.35 -17.40 24.41
N LEU A 68 4.11 -16.33 23.65
CA LEU A 68 5.10 -15.28 23.41
C LEU A 68 5.63 -14.61 24.67
N PRO A 69 4.79 -14.16 25.65
CA PRO A 69 5.30 -13.51 26.85
C PRO A 69 6.28 -14.43 27.61
N LEU A 70 5.94 -15.73 27.70
CA LEU A 70 6.81 -16.72 28.36
C LEU A 70 8.09 -16.97 27.54
N ALA A 71 7.98 -17.01 26.19
CA ALA A 71 9.13 -17.19 25.31
C ALA A 71 10.13 -16.04 25.47
N PHE A 72 9.66 -14.81 25.39
CA PHE A 72 10.50 -13.63 25.56
C PHE A 72 11.07 -13.52 26.96
N PHE A 73 10.28 -13.76 28.01
CA PHE A 73 10.75 -13.71 29.39
C PHE A 73 11.86 -14.75 29.63
N ARG A 74 11.69 -16.00 29.18
CA ARG A 74 12.71 -17.03 29.32
C ARG A 74 13.97 -16.71 28.53
N ALA A 75 13.83 -16.31 27.28
CA ALA A 75 14.97 -15.93 26.44
C ALA A 75 15.73 -14.76 27.06
N TRP A 76 15.05 -13.75 27.55
CA TRP A 76 15.65 -12.61 28.21
C TRP A 76 16.41 -12.97 29.49
N ARG A 77 15.83 -13.85 30.31
CA ARG A 77 16.44 -14.26 31.57
C ARG A 77 17.73 -15.05 31.39
N VAL A 78 17.83 -15.85 30.32
CA VAL A 78 19.00 -16.68 30.03
C VAL A 78 19.91 -16.06 28.95
N ARG A 79 19.65 -14.83 28.51
CA ARG A 79 20.37 -14.16 27.44
C ARG A 79 21.91 -14.20 27.53
N PRO A 80 22.53 -14.14 28.72
CA PRO A 80 24.00 -14.16 28.82
C PRO A 80 24.64 -15.48 28.40
N VAL A 81 23.85 -16.57 28.40
CA VAL A 81 24.29 -17.94 28.03
C VAL A 81 23.69 -18.42 26.73
N LEU A 82 22.93 -17.56 26.02
CA LEU A 82 22.41 -17.91 24.71
C LEU A 82 23.52 -17.88 23.67
N ASP A 83 23.45 -18.79 22.70
CA ASP A 83 24.28 -18.73 21.52
C ASP A 83 24.02 -17.45 20.70
N ALA A 84 25.01 -17.05 19.90
CA ALA A 84 24.94 -15.78 19.14
C ALA A 84 23.74 -15.73 18.17
N GLY A 85 23.34 -16.88 17.59
CA GLY A 85 22.19 -16.96 16.70
C GLY A 85 20.88 -16.68 17.43
N THR A 86 20.69 -17.27 18.60
CA THR A 86 19.48 -17.03 19.42
C THR A 86 19.44 -15.60 19.97
N GLN A 87 20.59 -15.03 20.34
CA GLN A 87 20.67 -13.61 20.74
C GLN A 87 20.29 -12.70 19.56
N PHE A 88 20.79 -12.97 18.36
CA PHE A 88 20.44 -12.22 17.17
C PHE A 88 18.93 -12.27 16.88
N LEU A 89 18.32 -13.46 16.93
CA LEU A 89 16.86 -13.62 16.73
C LEU A 89 16.05 -12.84 17.79
N LEU A 90 16.51 -12.83 19.04
CA LEU A 90 15.85 -12.10 20.12
C LEU A 90 15.91 -10.58 19.88
N VAL A 91 17.09 -10.08 19.53
CA VAL A 91 17.28 -8.65 19.19
C VAL A 91 16.43 -8.27 18.00
N TRP A 92 16.43 -9.06 16.94
CA TRP A 92 15.63 -8.81 15.73
C TRP A 92 14.14 -8.80 16.04
N ALA A 93 13.63 -9.78 16.77
CA ALA A 93 12.23 -9.88 17.16
C ALA A 93 11.71 -8.69 18.00
N ILE A 94 12.62 -8.03 18.75
CA ILE A 94 12.27 -6.88 19.60
C ILE A 94 12.50 -5.56 18.88
N VAL A 95 13.65 -5.38 18.24
CA VAL A 95 14.06 -4.08 17.71
C VAL A 95 13.16 -3.63 16.57
N VAL A 96 12.77 -4.53 15.66
CA VAL A 96 11.92 -4.14 14.53
C VAL A 96 10.55 -3.60 14.96
N PRO A 97 9.74 -4.31 15.77
CA PRO A 97 8.44 -3.79 16.19
C PRO A 97 8.57 -2.56 17.11
N LEU A 98 9.61 -2.51 17.95
CA LEU A 98 9.87 -1.34 18.79
C LEU A 98 10.20 -0.10 17.95
N PHE A 99 11.06 -0.25 16.94
CA PHE A 99 11.42 0.82 16.03
C PHE A 99 10.15 1.38 15.34
N PHE A 100 9.32 0.53 14.75
CA PHE A 100 8.10 0.99 14.09
C PHE A 100 7.03 1.47 15.08
N GLN A 101 7.02 0.99 16.33
CA GLN A 101 6.12 1.50 17.37
C GLN A 101 6.45 2.96 17.73
N LEU A 102 7.70 3.37 17.63
CA LEU A 102 8.12 4.76 17.86
C LEU A 102 7.79 5.68 16.68
N MET A 103 7.53 5.14 15.48
CA MET A 103 7.13 5.93 14.33
C MET A 103 5.68 6.43 14.49
N ALA A 104 5.38 7.63 13.99
CA ALA A 104 4.04 8.19 14.02
C ALA A 104 3.07 7.45 13.09
N THR A 105 3.48 7.15 11.86
CA THR A 105 2.70 6.35 10.91
C THR A 105 2.92 4.87 11.16
N LYS A 106 1.83 4.12 11.33
CA LYS A 106 1.84 2.69 11.59
C LYS A 106 1.11 1.92 10.49
N TYR A 107 1.76 0.86 9.99
CA TYR A 107 1.17 -0.12 9.08
C TYR A 107 1.38 -1.52 9.63
N PRO A 108 0.39 -2.43 9.56
CA PRO A 108 0.54 -3.81 10.03
C PRO A 108 1.76 -4.52 9.41
N THR A 109 2.02 -4.25 8.14
CA THR A 109 3.11 -4.87 7.36
C THR A 109 4.51 -4.52 7.85
N TYR A 110 4.69 -3.41 8.56
CA TYR A 110 6.01 -3.01 9.07
C TYR A 110 6.58 -3.97 10.10
N SER A 111 5.73 -4.71 10.81
CA SER A 111 6.16 -5.73 11.78
C SER A 111 6.44 -7.10 11.15
N PHE A 112 6.06 -7.35 9.89
CA PHE A 112 6.22 -8.66 9.25
C PHE A 112 7.64 -9.23 9.30
N PRO A 113 8.71 -8.44 9.08
CA PRO A 113 10.07 -8.97 9.20
C PRO A 113 10.39 -9.59 10.57
N ALA A 114 9.70 -9.18 11.62
CA ALA A 114 9.92 -9.71 12.96
C ALA A 114 9.10 -10.97 13.29
N PHE A 115 8.14 -11.36 12.46
CA PHE A 115 7.41 -12.63 12.67
C PHE A 115 8.31 -13.84 12.52
N LEU A 116 9.24 -13.82 11.57
CA LEU A 116 10.16 -14.94 11.35
C LEU A 116 11.01 -15.26 12.60
N PRO A 117 11.80 -14.32 13.16
CA PRO A 117 12.57 -14.59 14.36
C PRO A 117 11.67 -14.93 15.56
N THR A 118 10.50 -14.33 15.67
CA THR A 118 9.53 -14.62 16.74
C THR A 118 9.00 -16.06 16.62
N ALA A 119 8.68 -16.53 15.43
CA ALA A 119 8.25 -17.90 15.20
C ALA A 119 9.34 -18.92 15.55
N ILE A 120 10.59 -18.66 15.15
CA ILE A 120 11.74 -19.53 15.45
C ILE A 120 11.96 -19.60 16.98
N LEU A 121 11.94 -18.47 17.69
CA LEU A 121 12.07 -18.42 19.14
C LEU A 121 10.94 -19.19 19.85
N THR A 122 9.71 -19.04 19.36
CA THR A 122 8.53 -19.74 19.89
C THR A 122 8.65 -21.26 19.67
N ALA A 123 9.05 -21.68 18.47
CA ALA A 123 9.29 -23.09 18.17
C ALA A 123 10.41 -23.67 19.04
N HIS A 124 11.50 -22.93 19.26
CA HIS A 124 12.57 -23.33 20.14
C HIS A 124 12.10 -23.50 21.59
N LEU A 125 11.26 -22.60 22.08
CA LEU A 125 10.66 -22.72 23.43
C LEU A 125 9.78 -23.97 23.56
N LEU A 126 8.96 -24.24 22.54
CA LEU A 126 7.97 -25.33 22.56
C LEU A 126 8.55 -26.67 22.07
N ARG A 127 9.81 -26.73 21.63
CA ARG A 127 10.43 -27.95 21.06
C ARG A 127 10.32 -29.20 21.92
N LYS A 128 10.30 -29.05 23.24
CA LYS A 128 10.11 -30.16 24.21
C LYS A 128 8.64 -30.54 24.41
N ASN A 129 7.70 -29.76 23.86
CA ASN A 129 6.27 -30.01 23.94
C ASN A 129 5.65 -30.13 22.54
N MET A 130 5.97 -31.22 21.85
CA MET A 130 5.48 -31.49 20.51
C MET A 130 3.96 -31.59 20.43
N ARG A 131 3.29 -31.93 21.54
CA ARG A 131 1.82 -31.94 21.59
C ARG A 131 1.26 -30.50 21.45
N ALA A 132 1.83 -29.54 22.18
CA ALA A 132 1.42 -28.15 22.09
C ALA A 132 1.68 -27.57 20.66
N LEU A 133 2.83 -27.90 20.07
CA LEU A 133 3.14 -27.50 18.68
C LEU A 133 2.10 -28.05 17.68
N ARG A 134 1.78 -29.35 17.76
CA ARG A 134 0.80 -29.98 16.87
C ARG A 134 -0.60 -29.41 17.05
N ILE A 135 -1.06 -29.25 18.28
CA ILE A 135 -2.38 -28.65 18.58
C ILE A 135 -2.43 -27.22 18.02
N GLY A 136 -1.40 -26.42 18.29
CA GLY A 136 -1.31 -25.06 17.76
C GLY A 136 -1.33 -25.00 16.24
N ALA A 137 -0.59 -25.92 15.57
CA ALA A 137 -0.58 -26.00 14.11
C ALA A 137 -1.96 -26.35 13.53
N VAL A 138 -2.68 -27.32 14.15
CA VAL A 138 -4.02 -27.71 13.73
C VAL A 138 -5.01 -26.57 13.94
N VAL A 139 -5.00 -25.95 15.12
CA VAL A 139 -5.91 -24.84 15.45
C VAL A 139 -5.64 -23.63 14.58
N GLY A 140 -4.34 -23.24 14.42
CA GLY A 140 -3.96 -22.13 13.56
C GLY A 140 -4.27 -22.38 12.10
N GLY A 141 -4.00 -23.60 11.60
CA GLY A 141 -4.31 -23.99 10.23
C GLY A 141 -5.83 -24.02 9.96
N ALA A 142 -6.61 -24.53 10.88
CA ALA A 142 -8.07 -24.53 10.77
C ALA A 142 -8.63 -23.10 10.77
N LEU A 143 -8.14 -22.23 11.67
CA LEU A 143 -8.55 -20.82 11.68
C LEU A 143 -8.16 -20.10 10.39
N TYR A 144 -6.91 -20.29 9.92
CA TYR A 144 -6.47 -19.74 8.67
C TYR A 144 -7.36 -20.18 7.49
N LEU A 145 -7.68 -21.48 7.43
CA LEU A 145 -8.58 -22.02 6.41
C LEU A 145 -9.97 -21.36 6.47
N VAL A 146 -10.53 -21.20 7.66
CA VAL A 146 -11.82 -20.50 7.85
C VAL A 146 -11.74 -19.06 7.37
N VAL A 147 -10.66 -18.32 7.72
CA VAL A 147 -10.47 -16.93 7.27
C VAL A 147 -10.32 -16.85 5.75
N VAL A 148 -9.58 -17.77 5.14
CA VAL A 148 -9.41 -17.81 3.68
C VAL A 148 -10.74 -18.14 2.99
N LEU A 149 -11.46 -19.17 3.45
CA LEU A 149 -12.75 -19.54 2.88
C LEU A 149 -13.80 -18.43 3.06
N ALA A 150 -13.85 -17.81 4.22
CA ALA A 150 -14.69 -16.63 4.45
C ALA A 150 -14.27 -15.46 3.54
N GLY A 151 -12.97 -15.19 3.43
CA GLY A 151 -12.43 -14.16 2.54
C GLY A 151 -12.81 -14.41 1.08
N VAL A 152 -12.68 -15.65 0.59
CA VAL A 152 -13.08 -16.02 -0.78
C VAL A 152 -14.61 -15.93 -0.96
N HIS A 153 -15.38 -16.33 0.05
CA HIS A 153 -16.85 -16.32 -0.03
C HIS A 153 -17.42 -14.90 0.05
N TYR A 154 -16.85 -14.06 0.93
CA TYR A 154 -17.31 -12.67 1.14
C TYR A 154 -16.49 -11.65 0.37
N ALA A 155 -15.38 -12.05 -0.25
CA ALA A 155 -14.68 -11.14 -1.14
C ALA A 155 -15.63 -10.75 -2.27
N PRO A 156 -15.73 -9.45 -2.58
CA PRO A 156 -16.53 -9.02 -3.71
C PRO A 156 -16.09 -9.79 -4.94
N SER A 157 -17.03 -10.53 -5.54
CA SER A 157 -16.76 -11.25 -6.77
C SER A 157 -16.31 -10.26 -7.84
N ASP A 158 -15.22 -10.57 -8.49
CA ASP A 158 -14.72 -9.89 -9.69
C ASP A 158 -14.78 -8.36 -9.71
N GLY A 159 -13.86 -7.76 -9.00
CA GLY A 159 -13.46 -6.40 -9.37
C GLY A 159 -14.27 -5.25 -8.81
N HIS A 160 -15.04 -5.43 -7.75
CA HIS A 160 -15.75 -4.33 -7.10
C HIS A 160 -14.84 -3.18 -6.62
N PHE A 161 -13.55 -3.47 -6.41
CA PHE A 161 -12.53 -2.47 -6.09
C PHE A 161 -11.43 -2.40 -7.14
N SER A 162 -11.49 -3.23 -8.20
CA SER A 162 -10.51 -3.22 -9.27
C SER A 162 -11.16 -2.64 -10.53
N GLY A 163 -10.53 -1.67 -11.14
CA GLY A 163 -10.96 -1.18 -12.46
C GLY A 163 -10.82 -2.21 -13.60
N LYS A 164 -10.73 -3.53 -13.31
CA LYS A 164 -10.51 -4.58 -14.30
C LYS A 164 -11.61 -4.63 -15.35
N GLN A 165 -12.88 -4.55 -14.94
CA GLN A 165 -14.00 -4.54 -15.89
C GLN A 165 -13.99 -3.31 -16.78
N ALA A 166 -13.68 -2.13 -16.20
CA ALA A 166 -13.50 -0.91 -16.98
C ALA A 166 -12.32 -1.04 -17.96
N ALA A 167 -11.21 -1.61 -17.51
CA ALA A 167 -10.05 -1.86 -18.35
C ALA A 167 -10.36 -2.83 -19.51
N MET A 168 -11.12 -3.90 -19.26
CA MET A 168 -11.54 -4.83 -20.32
C MET A 168 -12.39 -4.12 -21.39
N LEU A 169 -13.35 -3.29 -20.99
CA LEU A 169 -14.14 -2.48 -21.92
C LEU A 169 -13.26 -1.52 -22.73
N LEU A 170 -12.29 -0.87 -22.07
CA LEU A 170 -11.34 0.03 -22.72
C LEU A 170 -10.46 -0.72 -23.73
N MET A 171 -9.97 -1.90 -23.40
CA MET A 171 -9.14 -2.72 -24.30
C MET A 171 -9.87 -3.14 -25.58
N GLU A 172 -11.21 -3.25 -25.53
CA GLU A 172 -12.03 -3.57 -26.71
C GLU A 172 -12.29 -2.35 -27.62
N THR A 173 -12.23 -1.14 -27.07
CA THR A 173 -12.71 0.06 -27.75
C THR A 173 -11.64 1.11 -28.01
N MET A 174 -10.55 1.12 -27.24
CA MET A 174 -9.51 2.14 -27.23
C MET A 174 -8.39 1.81 -28.22
N GLN A 175 -7.87 2.83 -28.89
CA GLN A 175 -6.70 2.74 -29.77
C GLN A 175 -5.44 3.28 -29.08
N GLU A 176 -4.27 3.01 -29.64
CA GLU A 176 -2.98 3.37 -29.04
C GLU A 176 -2.77 4.89 -28.90
N GLU A 177 -3.33 5.70 -29.82
CA GLU A 177 -3.24 7.16 -29.81
C GLU A 177 -4.29 7.85 -28.92
N ASP A 178 -5.25 7.13 -28.41
CA ASP A 178 -6.34 7.67 -27.59
C ASP A 178 -5.84 8.08 -26.22
N LEU A 179 -6.49 9.08 -25.63
CA LEU A 179 -6.13 9.57 -24.30
C LEU A 179 -7.02 8.93 -23.22
N LEU A 180 -6.38 8.35 -22.21
CA LEU A 180 -7.06 7.80 -21.04
C LEU A 180 -6.92 8.75 -19.85
N VAL A 181 -8.05 9.14 -19.27
CA VAL A 181 -8.09 10.06 -18.14
C VAL A 181 -9.01 9.55 -17.01
N SER A 182 -8.76 10.00 -15.80
CA SER A 182 -9.64 9.76 -14.65
C SER A 182 -10.07 11.06 -13.99
N CYS A 183 -11.23 11.08 -13.36
CA CYS A 183 -11.70 12.17 -12.53
C CYS A 183 -12.21 11.62 -11.19
N GLY A 184 -11.82 12.23 -10.08
CA GLY A 184 -12.04 11.70 -8.74
C GLY A 184 -10.93 10.75 -8.32
N ASP A 185 -11.28 9.60 -7.76
CA ASP A 185 -10.30 8.61 -7.30
C ASP A 185 -9.56 7.94 -8.46
N TYR A 186 -8.24 7.90 -8.37
CA TYR A 186 -7.39 7.27 -9.36
C TYR A 186 -7.36 5.75 -9.19
N THR A 187 -7.96 5.04 -10.13
CA THR A 187 -8.03 3.57 -10.13
C THR A 187 -6.80 2.97 -10.83
N ALA A 188 -5.70 2.78 -10.08
CA ALA A 188 -4.41 2.30 -10.61
C ALA A 188 -4.47 0.96 -11.37
N THR A 189 -5.50 0.15 -11.14
CA THR A 189 -5.70 -1.11 -11.86
C THR A 189 -6.09 -0.92 -13.33
N VAL A 190 -6.68 0.21 -13.68
CA VAL A 190 -7.04 0.49 -15.09
C VAL A 190 -5.79 0.60 -15.96
N PRO A 191 -4.84 1.49 -15.70
CA PRO A 191 -3.61 1.56 -16.50
C PRO A 191 -2.77 0.27 -16.40
N TYR A 192 -2.84 -0.47 -15.30
CA TYR A 192 -2.16 -1.76 -15.18
C TYR A 192 -2.67 -2.80 -16.18
N TYR A 193 -3.99 -2.94 -16.33
CA TYR A 193 -4.58 -3.91 -17.25
C TYR A 193 -4.59 -3.45 -18.70
N THR A 194 -4.82 -2.16 -18.96
CA THR A 194 -4.84 -1.62 -20.34
C THR A 194 -3.46 -1.47 -20.95
N GLY A 195 -2.41 -1.31 -20.11
CA GLY A 195 -1.08 -0.95 -20.55
C GLY A 195 -0.96 0.51 -21.00
N HIS A 196 -2.04 1.30 -20.94
CA HIS A 196 -2.06 2.72 -21.33
C HIS A 196 -1.83 3.63 -20.13
N PRO A 197 -1.04 4.71 -20.27
CA PRO A 197 -0.92 5.72 -19.22
C PRO A 197 -2.28 6.40 -19.00
N MET A 198 -2.67 6.57 -17.74
CA MET A 198 -3.90 7.26 -17.34
C MET A 198 -3.55 8.53 -16.58
N TYR A 199 -4.14 9.65 -16.98
CA TYR A 199 -3.91 10.96 -16.36
C TYR A 199 -5.08 11.33 -15.45
N ALA A 200 -4.77 11.83 -14.25
CA ALA A 200 -5.79 12.37 -13.36
C ALA A 200 -6.13 13.81 -13.75
N LEU A 201 -7.39 14.05 -14.09
CA LEU A 201 -7.87 15.39 -14.41
C LEU A 201 -8.02 16.21 -13.13
N ALA A 202 -7.47 17.41 -13.11
CA ALA A 202 -7.64 18.35 -12.02
C ALA A 202 -7.53 19.81 -12.52
N ALA A 203 -8.04 20.75 -11.74
CA ALA A 203 -7.81 22.16 -12.01
C ALA A 203 -6.34 22.52 -11.81
N ARG A 204 -5.85 23.53 -12.53
CA ARG A 204 -4.43 23.98 -12.42
C ARG A 204 -4.05 24.37 -11.00
N GLU A 205 -4.95 25.02 -10.29
CA GLU A 205 -4.74 25.42 -8.89
C GLU A 205 -4.58 24.22 -7.98
N GLU A 206 -5.36 23.18 -8.20
CA GLU A 206 -5.29 21.92 -7.45
C GLU A 206 -3.99 21.17 -7.74
N ILE A 207 -3.59 21.09 -9.01
CA ILE A 207 -2.30 20.49 -9.42
C ILE A 207 -1.14 21.26 -8.77
N ALA A 208 -1.19 22.60 -8.80
CA ALA A 208 -0.16 23.44 -8.19
C ALA A 208 -0.10 23.28 -6.66
N ALA A 209 -1.24 23.07 -6.00
CA ALA A 209 -1.31 22.81 -4.56
C ALA A 209 -0.75 21.44 -4.18
N ARG A 210 -0.86 20.45 -5.07
CA ARG A 210 -0.34 19.08 -4.89
C ARG A 210 1.11 18.91 -5.34
N ALA A 211 1.68 19.90 -6.03
CA ALA A 211 3.09 19.87 -6.40
C ALA A 211 3.98 19.68 -5.16
N PRO A 212 5.08 18.89 -5.24
CA PRO A 212 5.92 18.54 -4.09
C PRO A 212 6.75 19.72 -3.58
N LYS A 213 6.09 20.82 -3.18
CA LYS A 213 6.72 22.04 -2.67
C LYS A 213 7.04 21.96 -1.18
N ALA A 214 6.45 21.02 -0.43
CA ALA A 214 6.63 20.86 1.00
C ALA A 214 6.47 19.39 1.42
N MET A 215 7.08 19.03 2.55
CA MET A 215 6.86 17.75 3.20
C MET A 215 5.47 17.71 3.85
N SER A 216 4.45 17.42 3.06
CA SER A 216 3.06 17.29 3.52
C SER A 216 2.39 16.06 2.90
N TRP A 217 1.36 15.54 3.58
CA TRP A 217 0.60 14.39 3.06
C TRP A 217 -0.14 14.72 1.77
N SER A 218 -0.50 15.96 1.52
CA SER A 218 -1.12 16.41 0.26
C SER A 218 -0.18 16.28 -0.95
N SER A 219 1.14 16.31 -0.72
CA SER A 219 2.16 16.17 -1.76
C SER A 219 2.64 14.71 -1.96
N LYS A 220 2.04 13.74 -1.27
CA LYS A 220 2.45 12.32 -1.31
C LYS A 220 2.22 11.68 -2.67
N ASN A 221 1.11 12.00 -3.31
CA ASN A 221 0.70 11.35 -4.55
C ASN A 221 1.15 12.18 -5.75
N VAL A 222 2.31 11.82 -6.28
CA VAL A 222 2.75 12.32 -7.59
C VAL A 222 2.00 11.49 -8.64
N MET A 223 0.83 11.99 -9.05
CA MET A 223 0.05 11.42 -10.15
C MET A 223 0.44 12.10 -11.46
N PRO A 224 0.35 11.43 -12.60
CA PRO A 224 0.38 12.10 -13.88
C PRO A 224 -0.91 12.92 -14.03
N PHE A 225 -0.87 14.18 -13.59
CA PHE A 225 -1.99 15.09 -13.73
C PHE A 225 -2.06 15.68 -15.12
N LEU A 226 -3.27 15.90 -15.61
CA LEU A 226 -3.58 16.69 -16.78
C LEU A 226 -4.55 17.80 -16.39
N PRO A 227 -4.22 19.08 -16.65
CA PRO A 227 -5.17 20.17 -16.45
C PRO A 227 -6.44 19.97 -17.28
N ILE A 228 -7.61 20.19 -16.70
CA ILE A 228 -8.90 20.01 -17.38
C ILE A 228 -8.98 20.86 -18.65
N ASP A 229 -8.41 22.06 -18.64
CA ASP A 229 -8.36 23.00 -19.75
C ASP A 229 -7.35 22.62 -20.86
N GLU A 230 -6.51 21.63 -20.63
CA GLU A 230 -5.57 21.07 -21.61
C GLU A 230 -6.07 19.77 -22.27
N LEU A 231 -7.32 19.38 -22.05
CA LEU A 231 -7.89 18.21 -22.72
C LEU A 231 -7.91 18.41 -24.25
N PRO A 232 -7.24 17.56 -25.03
CA PRO A 232 -7.16 17.71 -26.49
C PRO A 232 -8.55 17.59 -27.11
N GLN A 233 -8.86 18.46 -28.08
CA GLN A 233 -10.14 18.47 -28.81
C GLN A 233 -10.08 17.61 -30.09
N ASP A 234 -8.88 17.27 -30.54
CA ASP A 234 -8.56 16.57 -31.78
C ASP A 234 -8.33 15.06 -31.58
N LYS A 235 -8.50 14.56 -30.35
CA LYS A 235 -8.31 13.14 -30.01
C LYS A 235 -9.54 12.57 -29.33
N THR A 236 -9.72 11.25 -29.50
CA THR A 236 -10.65 10.51 -28.68
C THR A 236 -10.14 10.45 -27.23
N VAL A 237 -11.00 10.79 -26.29
CA VAL A 237 -10.69 10.79 -24.86
C VAL A 237 -11.61 9.80 -24.15
N TYR A 238 -11.02 8.88 -23.40
CA TYR A 238 -11.73 7.96 -22.51
C TYR A 238 -11.60 8.44 -21.07
N LEU A 239 -12.72 8.57 -20.38
CA LEU A 239 -12.80 9.01 -18.99
C LEU A 239 -13.30 7.89 -18.10
N VAL A 240 -12.51 7.54 -17.11
CA VAL A 240 -12.90 6.64 -16.03
C VAL A 240 -13.23 7.48 -14.79
N VAL A 241 -14.46 7.38 -14.32
CA VAL A 241 -14.95 8.25 -13.23
C VAL A 241 -16.01 7.55 -12.39
N GLU A 242 -16.08 7.88 -11.13
CA GLU A 242 -17.20 7.51 -10.26
C GLU A 242 -18.45 8.32 -10.62
N ARG A 243 -19.60 7.66 -10.61
CA ARG A 243 -20.85 8.26 -11.10
C ARG A 243 -21.19 9.60 -10.47
N HIS A 244 -20.92 9.78 -9.18
CA HIS A 244 -21.18 11.05 -8.49
C HIS A 244 -20.22 12.17 -8.94
N ALA A 245 -18.94 11.83 -9.18
CA ALA A 245 -17.95 12.80 -9.63
C ALA A 245 -18.19 13.27 -11.08
N PHE A 246 -18.87 12.46 -11.92
CA PHE A 246 -19.15 12.82 -13.29
C PHE A 246 -20.08 14.03 -13.42
N ALA A 247 -21.07 14.19 -12.54
CA ALA A 247 -21.97 15.35 -12.58
C ALA A 247 -21.20 16.67 -12.40
N ALA A 248 -20.34 16.74 -11.39
CA ALA A 248 -19.49 17.90 -11.13
C ALA A 248 -18.47 18.13 -12.27
N PHE A 249 -17.91 17.07 -12.81
CA PHE A 249 -16.99 17.12 -13.94
C PHE A 249 -17.70 17.68 -15.20
N LYS A 250 -18.91 17.19 -15.51
CA LYS A 250 -19.69 17.63 -16.68
C LYS A 250 -20.06 19.11 -16.58
N GLU A 251 -20.42 19.60 -15.41
CA GLU A 251 -20.70 21.01 -15.18
C GLU A 251 -19.47 21.88 -15.45
N SER A 252 -18.27 21.43 -15.03
CA SER A 252 -17.02 22.15 -15.26
C SER A 252 -16.60 22.18 -16.73
N MET A 253 -16.99 21.18 -17.53
CA MET A 253 -16.56 21.03 -18.93
C MET A 253 -17.51 21.68 -19.95
N GLN A 254 -18.75 22.01 -19.60
CA GLN A 254 -19.79 22.55 -20.48
C GLN A 254 -19.96 21.83 -21.85
N ASP A 255 -19.35 20.64 -21.99
CA ASP A 255 -19.19 19.90 -23.22
C ASP A 255 -20.13 18.69 -23.24
N GLY A 256 -21.23 18.79 -23.99
CA GLY A 256 -22.28 17.77 -24.08
C GLY A 256 -21.91 16.49 -24.84
N ARG A 257 -20.66 16.32 -25.29
CA ARG A 257 -20.21 15.27 -26.23
C ARG A 257 -19.73 13.97 -25.59
N TRP A 258 -19.95 13.76 -24.28
CA TRP A 258 -19.56 12.54 -23.61
C TRP A 258 -20.61 11.45 -23.73
N GLU A 259 -20.21 10.32 -24.34
CA GLU A 259 -21.01 9.10 -24.48
C GLU A 259 -20.66 8.12 -23.34
N LEU A 260 -21.67 7.61 -22.63
CA LEU A 260 -21.48 6.55 -21.65
C LEU A 260 -21.31 5.20 -22.36
N LEU A 261 -20.14 4.60 -22.27
CA LEU A 261 -19.85 3.27 -22.82
C LEU A 261 -20.29 2.14 -21.90
N GLY A 262 -20.13 2.33 -20.60
CA GLY A 262 -20.50 1.32 -19.63
C GLY A 262 -20.43 1.80 -18.18
N THR A 263 -21.19 1.10 -17.35
CA THR A 263 -21.19 1.32 -15.90
C THR A 263 -20.83 0.01 -15.21
N MET A 264 -19.79 0.05 -14.39
CA MET A 264 -19.34 -1.10 -13.62
C MET A 264 -20.04 -1.09 -12.27
N PRO A 265 -20.81 -2.15 -11.91
CA PRO A 265 -21.45 -2.22 -10.61
C PRO A 265 -20.39 -2.35 -9.51
N SER A 266 -20.57 -1.60 -8.42
CA SER A 266 -19.81 -1.77 -7.20
C SER A 266 -20.82 -2.00 -6.07
N GLU A 267 -20.73 -3.14 -5.38
CA GLU A 267 -21.64 -3.47 -4.29
C GLU A 267 -21.47 -2.48 -3.13
N GLY A 268 -22.53 -1.75 -2.85
CA GLY A 268 -22.64 -0.86 -1.69
C GLY A 268 -21.91 0.48 -1.80
N ARG A 269 -21.27 0.80 -2.94
CA ARG A 269 -20.63 2.08 -3.21
C ARG A 269 -20.77 2.48 -4.67
N GLU A 270 -20.32 3.65 -5.00
CA GLU A 270 -20.46 4.34 -6.25
C GLU A 270 -19.99 3.52 -7.46
N LYS A 271 -20.78 3.61 -8.52
CA LYS A 271 -20.52 2.89 -9.77
C LYS A 271 -19.39 3.58 -10.54
N LEU A 272 -18.39 2.81 -10.95
CA LEU A 272 -17.37 3.27 -11.87
C LEU A 272 -17.98 3.32 -13.28
N CYS A 273 -17.86 4.46 -13.94
CA CYS A 273 -18.38 4.68 -15.29
C CYS A 273 -17.22 4.94 -16.26
N VAL A 274 -17.38 4.46 -17.48
CA VAL A 274 -16.48 4.74 -18.60
C VAL A 274 -17.24 5.57 -19.63
N TYR A 275 -16.72 6.74 -19.90
CA TYR A 275 -17.24 7.64 -20.92
C TYR A 275 -16.23 7.78 -22.06
N ARG A 276 -16.74 8.08 -23.24
CA ARG A 276 -15.93 8.40 -24.42
C ARG A 276 -16.35 9.77 -24.94
N ARG A 277 -15.37 10.54 -25.39
CA ARG A 277 -15.57 11.76 -26.18
C ARG A 277 -14.80 11.61 -27.50
N MET A 278 -15.50 11.74 -28.60
CA MET A 278 -14.92 11.78 -29.93
C MET A 278 -14.39 13.21 -30.22
N PRO A 279 -13.45 13.37 -31.13
CA PRO A 279 -12.93 14.69 -31.58
C PRO A 279 -14.01 15.68 -31.96
#